data_c7c90759c2238b5629ecc3d512838d8a
#
_entry.id   c7c90759c2238b5629ecc3d512838d8a
#
_cell.length_a   1.000
_cell.length_b   1.000
_cell.length_c   1.000
_cell.angle_alpha   90.00
_cell.angle_beta   90.00
_cell.angle_gamma   90.00
#
_symmetry.space_group_name_H-M   'P 1'
#
loop_
_entity.id
_entity.type
_entity.pdbx_description
1 polymer ?
#
loop_
_entity_poly.entity_id
_entity_poly.type
_entity_poly.pdbx_seq_one_letter_code
_entity_poly.pdbx_strand_id
1 'polypeptide(L)'
;MERCCILFAIFAKNTSADMGRAFEFRKARKFKRWAAMSKTFARLNKDIIIAIREGNGAEPDMNPRLRAVLQNCRAANMPKDNVERAIKKATDKDTSDFKEVNFEGYAPHGVAVFVETATDNNNRTVANVRSHFNKCNGNLSTSGSVEFMFDHMCFFKIKAEGLDQEELELELIDFGAEEIEADEDAFIVTGNF
;
A
#
# COMPACT_ATOMS: atom_id res chain seq x y z
N MET A 1 -31.12 -46.33 -7.64
CA MET A 1 -30.18 -46.13 -6.50
C MET A 1 -28.70 -46.45 -6.81
N GLU A 2 -28.37 -46.98 -7.99
CA GLU A 2 -26.98 -47.40 -8.31
C GLU A 2 -26.09 -46.29 -8.93
N ARG A 3 -26.67 -45.21 -9.46
CA ARG A 3 -25.86 -44.13 -10.07
C ARG A 3 -25.21 -43.17 -9.06
N CYS A 4 -25.69 -43.10 -7.83
CA CYS A 4 -25.14 -42.21 -6.80
C CYS A 4 -23.87 -42.77 -6.14
N CYS A 5 -23.77 -44.12 -6.04
CA CYS A 5 -22.60 -44.79 -5.44
C CYS A 5 -21.36 -44.80 -6.35
N ILE A 6 -21.57 -44.79 -7.69
CA ILE A 6 -20.46 -44.76 -8.67
C ILE A 6 -19.79 -43.36 -8.71
N LEU A 7 -20.58 -42.31 -8.58
CA LEU A 7 -20.01 -40.93 -8.52
C LEU A 7 -19.22 -40.67 -7.24
N PHE A 8 -19.65 -41.26 -6.11
CA PHE A 8 -18.96 -41.13 -4.83
C PHE A 8 -17.65 -41.94 -4.78
N ALA A 9 -17.62 -43.10 -5.43
CA ALA A 9 -16.41 -43.93 -5.51
C ALA A 9 -15.32 -43.34 -6.42
N ILE A 10 -15.72 -42.63 -7.50
CA ILE A 10 -14.77 -41.90 -8.39
C ILE A 10 -14.22 -40.68 -7.69
N PHE A 11 -15.02 -39.96 -6.89
CA PHE A 11 -14.57 -38.81 -6.13
C PHE A 11 -13.65 -39.19 -4.96
N ALA A 12 -13.90 -40.32 -4.29
CA ALA A 12 -13.08 -40.80 -3.19
C ALA A 12 -11.72 -41.36 -3.63
N LYS A 13 -11.60 -41.90 -4.84
CA LYS A 13 -10.33 -42.42 -5.37
C LYS A 13 -9.35 -41.35 -5.82
N ASN A 14 -9.83 -40.13 -6.15
CA ASN A 14 -8.96 -39.03 -6.63
C ASN A 14 -8.48 -38.07 -5.53
N THR A 15 -8.94 -38.19 -4.29
CA THR A 15 -8.71 -37.15 -3.27
C THR A 15 -7.39 -37.27 -2.51
N SER A 16 -6.71 -38.42 -2.50
CA SER A 16 -5.50 -38.55 -1.67
C SER A 16 -4.17 -38.41 -2.43
N ALA A 17 -4.14 -38.69 -3.74
CA ALA A 17 -2.91 -38.58 -4.53
C ALA A 17 -2.74 -37.24 -5.27
N ASP A 18 -3.84 -36.59 -5.63
CA ASP A 18 -3.79 -35.33 -6.41
C ASP A 18 -3.72 -34.05 -5.55
N MET A 19 -4.07 -34.13 -4.25
CA MET A 19 -4.00 -32.96 -3.37
C MET A 19 -2.54 -32.48 -3.15
N GLY A 20 -1.58 -33.39 -3.12
CA GLY A 20 -0.15 -33.10 -3.05
C GLY A 20 0.37 -32.43 -4.32
N ARG A 21 0.02 -32.93 -5.50
CA ARG A 21 0.42 -32.37 -6.81
C ARG A 21 -0.22 -31.01 -7.07
N ALA A 22 -1.50 -30.84 -6.79
CA ALA A 22 -2.20 -29.56 -6.98
C ALA A 22 -1.61 -28.46 -6.07
N PHE A 23 -1.17 -28.80 -4.86
CA PHE A 23 -0.49 -27.86 -3.97
C PHE A 23 0.88 -27.48 -4.54
N GLU A 24 1.71 -28.42 -4.95
CA GLU A 24 3.04 -28.16 -5.53
C GLU A 24 2.95 -27.25 -6.77
N PHE A 25 1.98 -27.53 -7.66
CA PHE A 25 1.77 -26.70 -8.86
C PHE A 25 1.38 -25.26 -8.54
N ARG A 26 0.66 -25.03 -7.43
CA ARG A 26 0.21 -23.68 -7.00
C ARG A 26 1.15 -23.03 -5.99
N LYS A 27 2.09 -23.77 -5.43
CA LYS A 27 2.99 -23.33 -4.34
C LYS A 27 3.75 -22.06 -4.69
N ALA A 28 4.43 -22.04 -5.81
CA ALA A 28 5.19 -20.86 -6.26
C ALA A 28 4.31 -19.60 -6.38
N ARG A 29 3.12 -19.74 -6.96
CA ARG A 29 2.16 -18.63 -7.11
C ARG A 29 1.60 -18.18 -5.74
N LYS A 30 1.31 -19.10 -4.83
CA LYS A 30 0.88 -18.77 -3.47
C LYS A 30 1.97 -18.04 -2.70
N PHE A 31 3.21 -18.53 -2.72
CA PHE A 31 4.32 -17.87 -2.04
C PHE A 31 4.59 -16.48 -2.59
N LYS A 32 4.54 -16.29 -3.92
CA LYS A 32 4.67 -14.96 -4.54
C LYS A 32 3.59 -13.99 -4.05
N ARG A 33 2.32 -14.45 -3.98
CA ARG A 33 1.21 -13.65 -3.48
C ARG A 33 1.37 -13.31 -2.00
N TRP A 34 1.73 -14.29 -1.17
CA TRP A 34 1.94 -14.06 0.27
C TRP A 34 3.11 -13.12 0.54
N ALA A 35 4.20 -13.23 -0.21
CA ALA A 35 5.32 -12.31 -0.11
C ALA A 35 4.92 -10.87 -0.48
N ALA A 36 4.11 -10.70 -1.52
CA ALA A 36 3.57 -9.38 -1.89
C ALA A 36 2.65 -8.82 -0.80
N MET A 37 1.69 -9.62 -0.29
CA MET A 37 0.82 -9.21 0.82
C MET A 37 1.60 -8.84 2.08
N SER A 38 2.63 -9.62 2.42
CA SER A 38 3.48 -9.36 3.59
C SER A 38 4.21 -8.02 3.47
N LYS A 39 4.70 -7.68 2.28
CA LYS A 39 5.33 -6.38 2.01
C LYS A 39 4.33 -5.23 2.16
N THR A 40 3.13 -5.37 1.58
CA THR A 40 2.06 -4.37 1.69
C THR A 40 1.65 -4.16 3.15
N PHE A 41 1.42 -5.24 3.90
CA PHE A 41 1.06 -5.13 5.32
C PHE A 41 2.18 -4.53 6.18
N ALA A 42 3.45 -4.83 5.86
CA ALA A 42 4.58 -4.23 6.56
C ALA A 42 4.67 -2.70 6.31
N ARG A 43 4.36 -2.25 5.08
CA ARG A 43 4.26 -0.83 4.74
C ARG A 43 3.11 -0.17 5.50
N LEU A 44 1.89 -0.69 5.37
CA LEU A 44 0.71 -0.15 6.05
C LEU A 44 0.86 -0.09 7.58
N ASN A 45 1.56 -1.06 8.19
CA ASN A 45 1.89 -1.01 9.62
C ASN A 45 2.76 0.21 9.98
N LYS A 46 3.73 0.56 9.14
CA LYS A 46 4.56 1.75 9.35
C LYS A 46 3.75 3.01 9.16
N ASP A 47 2.92 3.06 8.12
CA ASP A 47 2.07 4.22 7.82
C ASP A 47 1.09 4.49 8.98
N ILE A 48 0.52 3.44 9.62
CA ILE A 48 -0.29 3.58 10.85
C ILE A 48 0.54 4.22 11.98
N ILE A 49 1.76 3.72 12.20
CA ILE A 49 2.60 4.22 13.30
C ILE A 49 2.96 5.69 13.08
N ILE A 50 3.32 6.07 11.86
CA ILE A 50 3.65 7.44 11.49
C ILE A 50 2.41 8.34 11.63
N ALA A 51 1.26 7.92 11.07
CA ALA A 51 0.03 8.69 11.14
C ALA A 51 -0.42 8.98 12.59
N ILE A 52 -0.20 8.05 13.54
CA ILE A 52 -0.54 8.25 14.95
C ILE A 52 0.45 9.20 15.62
N ARG A 53 1.75 9.11 15.29
CA ARG A 53 2.80 9.90 15.95
C ARG A 53 2.90 11.34 15.46
N GLU A 54 2.75 11.53 14.16
CA GLU A 54 2.79 12.85 13.54
C GLU A 54 1.43 13.54 13.55
N GLY A 55 0.34 12.77 13.70
CA GLY A 55 -1.03 13.27 13.75
C GLY A 55 -1.57 13.51 15.16
N ASN A 56 -2.88 13.73 15.24
CA ASN A 56 -3.60 14.05 16.49
C ASN A 56 -3.94 12.80 17.34
N GLY A 57 -3.08 11.76 17.34
CA GLY A 57 -3.24 10.58 18.17
C GLY A 57 -3.88 9.38 17.47
N ALA A 58 -4.30 8.39 18.29
CA ALA A 58 -4.78 7.08 17.82
C ALA A 58 -6.28 7.05 17.46
N GLU A 59 -7.00 8.14 17.68
CA GLU A 59 -8.43 8.27 17.38
C GLU A 59 -8.66 8.62 15.91
N PRO A 60 -9.31 7.74 15.10
CA PRO A 60 -9.51 8.00 13.66
C PRO A 60 -10.37 9.24 13.38
N ASP A 61 -11.28 9.59 14.28
CA ASP A 61 -12.17 10.74 14.12
C ASP A 61 -11.41 12.07 14.23
N MET A 62 -10.34 12.09 15.01
CA MET A 62 -9.49 13.27 15.23
C MET A 62 -8.26 13.31 14.32
N ASN A 63 -7.95 12.21 13.61
CA ASN A 63 -6.76 12.07 12.79
C ASN A 63 -7.13 11.69 11.35
N PRO A 64 -7.25 12.66 10.41
CA PRO A 64 -7.61 12.41 9.02
C PRO A 64 -6.61 11.48 8.31
N ARG A 65 -5.31 11.64 8.58
CA ARG A 65 -4.25 10.80 8.01
C ARG A 65 -4.41 9.33 8.44
N LEU A 66 -4.68 9.08 9.72
CA LEU A 66 -4.97 7.72 10.21
C LEU A 66 -6.21 7.12 9.55
N ARG A 67 -7.26 7.92 9.34
CA ARG A 67 -8.49 7.49 8.68
C ARG A 67 -8.24 7.02 7.25
N ALA A 68 -7.46 7.78 6.47
CA ALA A 68 -7.05 7.41 5.12
C ALA A 68 -6.23 6.11 5.11
N VAL A 69 -5.26 5.97 6.02
CA VAL A 69 -4.45 4.74 6.14
C VAL A 69 -5.31 3.54 6.51
N LEU A 70 -6.31 3.70 7.40
CA LEU A 70 -7.24 2.62 7.76
C LEU A 70 -8.13 2.21 6.58
N GLN A 71 -8.52 3.13 5.70
CA GLN A 71 -9.21 2.79 4.45
C GLN A 71 -8.29 1.97 3.52
N ASN A 72 -7.03 2.36 3.38
CA ASN A 72 -6.04 1.60 2.61
C ASN A 72 -5.82 0.18 3.19
N CYS A 73 -5.82 0.04 4.52
CA CYS A 73 -5.79 -1.27 5.18
C CYS A 73 -6.99 -2.14 4.84
N ARG A 74 -8.20 -1.57 4.77
CA ARG A 74 -9.41 -2.27 4.36
C ARG A 74 -9.35 -2.68 2.89
N ALA A 75 -8.92 -1.79 2.00
CA ALA A 75 -8.74 -2.07 0.58
C ALA A 75 -7.71 -3.20 0.34
N ALA A 76 -6.64 -3.24 1.13
CA ALA A 76 -5.64 -4.30 1.10
C ALA A 76 -6.09 -5.62 1.79
N ASN A 77 -7.31 -5.68 2.35
CA ASN A 77 -7.82 -6.80 3.14
C ASN A 77 -6.91 -7.18 4.32
N MET A 78 -6.37 -6.18 5.01
CA MET A 78 -5.55 -6.38 6.19
C MET A 78 -6.42 -6.85 7.38
N PRO A 79 -6.04 -7.94 8.09
CA PRO A 79 -6.79 -8.40 9.26
C PRO A 79 -6.85 -7.34 10.37
N LYS A 80 -8.01 -7.21 11.03
CA LYS A 80 -8.22 -6.27 12.13
C LYS A 80 -7.18 -6.40 13.24
N ASP A 81 -6.84 -7.63 13.62
CA ASP A 81 -5.83 -7.90 14.66
C ASP A 81 -4.46 -7.29 14.34
N ASN A 82 -4.12 -7.18 13.04
CA ASN A 82 -2.87 -6.55 12.62
C ASN A 82 -2.95 -5.04 12.79
N VAL A 83 -4.09 -4.45 12.44
CA VAL A 83 -4.35 -3.01 12.60
C VAL A 83 -4.31 -2.64 14.09
N GLU A 84 -5.02 -3.37 14.95
CA GLU A 84 -5.06 -3.14 16.40
C GLU A 84 -3.68 -3.26 17.04
N ARG A 85 -2.91 -4.28 16.62
CA ARG A 85 -1.51 -4.43 17.07
C ARG A 85 -0.62 -3.26 16.63
N ALA A 86 -0.81 -2.74 15.40
CA ALA A 86 -0.07 -1.60 14.92
C ALA A 86 -0.41 -0.32 15.71
N ILE A 87 -1.69 -0.07 15.99
CA ILE A 87 -2.16 1.05 16.79
C ILE A 87 -1.59 0.95 18.20
N LYS A 88 -1.70 -0.22 18.85
CA LYS A 88 -1.13 -0.45 20.18
C LYS A 88 0.36 -0.21 20.20
N LYS A 89 1.09 -0.72 19.20
CA LYS A 89 2.52 -0.51 19.06
C LYS A 89 2.89 0.96 18.89
N ALA A 90 2.06 1.75 18.19
CA ALA A 90 2.30 3.17 18.00
C ALA A 90 2.11 4.00 19.28
N THR A 91 1.20 3.54 20.16
CA THR A 91 0.94 4.18 21.47
C THR A 91 1.96 3.79 22.55
N ASP A 92 2.67 2.69 22.37
CA ASP A 92 3.71 2.27 23.32
C ASP A 92 4.96 3.17 23.18
N LYS A 93 5.45 3.67 24.33
CA LYS A 93 6.60 4.60 24.41
C LYS A 93 7.95 4.00 24.01
N ASP A 94 8.08 2.67 24.07
CA ASP A 94 9.35 1.95 23.83
C ASP A 94 9.55 1.55 22.35
N THR A 95 8.67 1.97 21.45
CA THR A 95 8.79 1.60 20.04
C THR A 95 9.69 2.57 19.28
N SER A 96 10.61 2.03 18.47
CA SER A 96 11.50 2.81 17.60
C SER A 96 10.70 3.84 16.77
N ASP A 97 11.17 5.09 16.82
CA ASP A 97 10.56 6.18 16.06
C ASP A 97 10.86 6.04 14.59
N PHE A 98 9.84 5.67 13.84
CA PHE A 98 9.91 5.78 12.38
C PHE A 98 9.79 7.25 11.98
N LYS A 99 10.72 7.68 11.12
CA LYS A 99 10.70 9.00 10.49
C LYS A 99 10.59 8.84 8.99
N GLU A 100 9.86 9.73 8.36
CA GLU A 100 9.85 9.85 6.92
C GLU A 100 11.15 10.52 6.47
N VAL A 101 11.82 9.89 5.52
CA VAL A 101 13.06 10.39 4.92
C VAL A 101 13.00 10.17 3.43
N ASN A 102 13.18 11.24 2.67
CA ASN A 102 13.15 11.22 1.22
C ASN A 102 14.56 11.12 0.66
N PHE A 103 14.71 10.34 -0.39
CA PHE A 103 15.95 10.19 -1.14
C PHE A 103 15.71 10.51 -2.60
N GLU A 104 16.69 11.15 -3.19
CA GLU A 104 16.63 11.64 -4.53
C GLU A 104 17.80 11.12 -5.35
N GLY A 105 17.59 10.89 -6.62
CA GLY A 105 18.66 10.42 -7.49
C GLY A 105 18.25 10.28 -8.94
N TYR A 106 19.20 9.83 -9.71
CA TYR A 106 19.01 9.59 -11.14
C TYR A 106 19.26 8.13 -11.47
N ALA A 107 18.34 7.52 -12.19
CA ALA A 107 18.51 6.23 -12.83
C ALA A 107 19.30 6.40 -14.15
N PRO A 108 19.70 5.31 -14.81
CA PRO A 108 20.35 5.38 -16.13
C PRO A 108 19.54 6.25 -17.11
N HIS A 109 20.24 6.92 -18.00
CA HIS A 109 19.68 7.83 -19.01
C HIS A 109 19.05 9.12 -18.44
N GLY A 110 19.38 9.49 -17.18
CA GLY A 110 18.93 10.75 -16.58
C GLY A 110 17.50 10.74 -16.08
N VAL A 111 16.91 9.58 -15.88
CA VAL A 111 15.56 9.46 -15.32
C VAL A 111 15.58 9.86 -13.83
N ALA A 112 14.81 10.89 -13.47
CA ALA A 112 14.65 11.33 -12.09
C ALA A 112 13.92 10.26 -11.26
N VAL A 113 14.39 10.01 -10.05
CA VAL A 113 13.79 9.05 -9.11
C VAL A 113 13.70 9.69 -7.75
N PHE A 114 12.48 9.77 -7.23
CA PHE A 114 12.18 10.21 -5.87
C PHE A 114 11.74 9.01 -5.03
N VAL A 115 12.32 8.82 -3.84
CA VAL A 115 12.10 7.64 -3.00
C VAL A 115 11.71 8.08 -1.59
N GLU A 116 10.45 7.91 -1.25
CA GLU A 116 9.95 8.11 0.10
C GLU A 116 10.20 6.87 0.95
N THR A 117 10.76 7.06 2.13
CA THR A 117 11.05 5.96 3.04
C THR A 117 10.59 6.25 4.46
N ALA A 118 10.11 5.21 5.16
CA ALA A 118 9.83 5.24 6.58
C ALA A 118 10.88 4.40 7.31
N THR A 119 11.75 5.04 8.10
CA THR A 119 12.90 4.37 8.73
C THR A 119 13.09 4.75 10.19
N ASP A 120 13.57 3.79 10.97
CA ASP A 120 14.06 3.94 12.33
C ASP A 120 15.58 4.26 12.37
N ASN A 121 16.29 4.05 11.25
CA ASN A 121 17.73 4.24 11.14
C ASN A 121 18.13 4.79 9.79
N ASN A 122 18.37 6.10 9.73
CA ASN A 122 18.72 6.80 8.50
C ASN A 122 20.04 6.27 7.88
N ASN A 123 21.08 6.04 8.67
CA ASN A 123 22.38 5.60 8.16
C ASN A 123 22.29 4.25 7.41
N ARG A 124 21.53 3.30 7.99
CA ARG A 124 21.27 2.00 7.35
C ARG A 124 20.47 2.18 6.05
N THR A 125 19.48 3.05 6.05
CA THR A 125 18.60 3.27 4.90
C THR A 125 19.35 3.95 3.76
N VAL A 126 20.14 4.99 4.04
CA VAL A 126 21.02 5.65 3.04
C VAL A 126 21.93 4.64 2.37
N ALA A 127 22.60 3.77 3.15
CA ALA A 127 23.52 2.77 2.62
C ALA A 127 22.80 1.77 1.69
N ASN A 128 21.59 1.33 2.09
CA ASN A 128 20.77 0.41 1.31
C ASN A 128 20.29 1.06 0.01
N VAL A 129 19.73 2.26 0.09
CA VAL A 129 19.24 3.00 -1.10
C VAL A 129 20.38 3.25 -2.08
N ARG A 130 21.53 3.73 -1.60
CA ARG A 130 22.73 3.94 -2.42
C ARG A 130 23.18 2.65 -3.10
N SER A 131 23.17 1.52 -2.37
CA SER A 131 23.50 0.21 -2.94
C SER A 131 22.57 -0.19 -4.09
N HIS A 132 21.27 0.11 -3.96
CA HIS A 132 20.29 -0.18 -5.01
C HIS A 132 20.50 0.71 -6.24
N PHE A 133 20.72 2.01 -6.07
CA PHE A 133 21.04 2.92 -7.16
C PHE A 133 22.28 2.43 -7.92
N ASN A 134 23.37 2.13 -7.21
CA ASN A 134 24.62 1.65 -7.81
C ASN A 134 24.43 0.33 -8.58
N LYS A 135 23.64 -0.63 -8.05
CA LYS A 135 23.35 -1.90 -8.75
C LYS A 135 22.60 -1.71 -10.06
N CYS A 136 21.82 -0.65 -10.16
CA CYS A 136 21.06 -0.31 -11.37
C CYS A 136 21.79 0.71 -12.25
N ASN A 137 23.07 0.98 -12.02
CA ASN A 137 23.87 2.02 -12.72
C ASN A 137 23.24 3.42 -12.61
N GLY A 138 22.53 3.69 -11.51
CA GLY A 138 22.03 5.00 -11.14
C GLY A 138 22.95 5.67 -10.11
N ASN A 139 22.62 6.91 -9.76
CA ASN A 139 23.35 7.68 -8.78
C ASN A 139 22.40 8.31 -7.76
N LEU A 140 22.69 8.11 -6.46
CA LEU A 140 21.99 8.81 -5.38
C LEU A 140 22.52 10.24 -5.30
N SER A 141 21.62 11.21 -5.37
CA SER A 141 21.93 12.64 -5.34
C SER A 141 21.69 13.25 -3.94
N THR A 142 21.87 14.54 -3.85
CA THR A 142 21.55 15.34 -2.67
C THR A 142 20.07 15.70 -2.65
N SER A 143 19.52 16.00 -1.48
CA SER A 143 18.15 16.49 -1.31
C SER A 143 17.95 17.78 -2.11
N GLY A 144 16.77 17.94 -2.75
CA GLY A 144 16.41 19.06 -3.62
C GLY A 144 16.90 18.95 -5.07
N SER A 145 17.50 17.82 -5.46
CA SER A 145 18.03 17.66 -6.83
C SER A 145 16.98 17.29 -7.87
N VAL A 146 15.90 16.61 -7.46
CA VAL A 146 14.80 16.17 -8.33
C VAL A 146 13.41 16.44 -7.75
N GLU A 147 13.30 16.80 -6.48
CA GLU A 147 12.04 17.03 -5.77
C GLU A 147 11.14 18.02 -6.53
N PHE A 148 11.71 19.08 -7.11
CA PHE A 148 10.97 20.09 -7.89
C PHE A 148 10.32 19.55 -9.17
N MET A 149 10.61 18.30 -9.56
CA MET A 149 10.02 17.61 -10.73
C MET A 149 8.80 16.77 -10.36
N PHE A 150 8.46 16.68 -9.07
CA PHE A 150 7.40 15.83 -8.54
C PHE A 150 6.43 16.65 -7.69
N ASP A 151 5.15 16.45 -7.94
CA ASP A 151 4.07 16.97 -7.09
C ASP A 151 3.54 15.83 -6.24
N HIS A 152 3.32 16.09 -4.93
CA HIS A 152 2.78 15.09 -4.02
C HIS A 152 1.26 15.12 -4.06
N MET A 153 0.67 14.25 -4.90
CA MET A 153 -0.76 14.21 -5.16
C MET A 153 -1.43 13.04 -4.45
N CYS A 154 -2.69 13.24 -4.08
CA CYS A 154 -3.56 12.17 -3.59
C CYS A 154 -4.62 11.81 -4.63
N PHE A 155 -5.03 10.53 -4.65
CA PHE A 155 -6.04 10.01 -5.56
C PHE A 155 -7.14 9.31 -4.76
N PHE A 156 -8.40 9.71 -5.03
CA PHE A 156 -9.57 9.07 -4.44
C PHE A 156 -10.41 8.45 -5.55
N LYS A 157 -10.77 7.19 -5.40
CA LYS A 157 -11.69 6.50 -6.30
C LYS A 157 -13.07 6.44 -5.67
N ILE A 158 -14.05 7.14 -6.27
CA ILE A 158 -15.44 7.24 -5.80
C ILE A 158 -16.31 6.49 -6.81
N LYS A 159 -17.27 5.69 -6.34
CA LYS A 159 -18.23 5.03 -7.24
C LYS A 159 -19.13 6.06 -7.91
N ALA A 160 -19.33 5.91 -9.22
CA ALA A 160 -20.13 6.83 -10.03
C ALA A 160 -21.65 6.67 -9.86
N GLU A 161 -22.13 5.63 -9.11
CA GLU A 161 -23.55 5.34 -8.95
C GLU A 161 -24.33 6.52 -8.35
N GLY A 162 -25.16 7.17 -9.16
CA GLY A 162 -26.04 8.24 -8.73
C GLY A 162 -25.37 9.60 -8.51
N LEU A 163 -24.14 9.76 -8.96
CA LEU A 163 -23.41 11.03 -8.91
C LEU A 163 -23.29 11.63 -10.31
N ASP A 164 -23.48 12.95 -10.39
CA ASP A 164 -23.17 13.73 -11.58
C ASP A 164 -21.75 14.28 -11.46
N GLN A 165 -20.98 14.21 -12.55
CA GLN A 165 -19.59 14.66 -12.56
C GLN A 165 -19.48 16.16 -12.33
N GLU A 166 -20.33 16.96 -12.98
CA GLU A 166 -20.27 18.42 -12.88
C GLU A 166 -20.65 18.92 -11.46
N GLU A 167 -21.65 18.26 -10.84
CA GLU A 167 -22.06 18.57 -9.48
C GLU A 167 -20.96 18.19 -8.47
N LEU A 168 -20.35 17.00 -8.64
CA LEU A 168 -19.24 16.53 -7.81
C LEU A 168 -18.01 17.43 -7.93
N GLU A 169 -17.70 17.91 -9.13
CA GLU A 169 -16.59 18.81 -9.39
C GLU A 169 -16.78 20.16 -8.69
N LEU A 170 -17.98 20.73 -8.77
CA LEU A 170 -18.32 21.97 -8.08
C LEU A 170 -18.23 21.84 -6.56
N GLU A 171 -18.68 20.72 -6.00
CA GLU A 171 -18.59 20.50 -4.56
C GLU A 171 -17.17 20.27 -4.06
N LEU A 172 -16.34 19.56 -4.81
CA LEU A 172 -15.01 19.14 -4.36
C LEU A 172 -13.92 20.19 -4.63
N ILE A 173 -14.13 21.13 -5.55
CA ILE A 173 -13.18 22.21 -5.83
C ILE A 173 -12.89 23.04 -4.57
N ASP A 174 -13.90 23.32 -3.77
CA ASP A 174 -13.77 24.07 -2.52
C ASP A 174 -12.96 23.32 -1.45
N PHE A 175 -12.82 22.01 -1.60
CA PHE A 175 -12.05 21.13 -0.71
C PHE A 175 -10.66 20.78 -1.26
N GLY A 176 -10.26 21.37 -2.39
CA GLY A 176 -8.92 21.22 -2.95
C GLY A 176 -8.79 20.09 -3.97
N ALA A 177 -9.89 19.64 -4.59
CA ALA A 177 -9.81 18.79 -5.75
C ALA A 177 -9.29 19.62 -6.95
N GLU A 178 -8.29 19.07 -7.66
CA GLU A 178 -7.70 19.73 -8.84
C GLU A 178 -8.28 19.16 -10.14
N GLU A 179 -8.56 17.86 -10.17
CA GLU A 179 -9.05 17.18 -11.35
C GLU A 179 -9.99 16.03 -10.99
N ILE A 180 -11.05 15.85 -11.78
CA ILE A 180 -11.97 14.72 -11.66
C ILE A 180 -12.12 14.03 -13.01
N GLU A 181 -11.63 12.81 -13.10
CA GLU A 181 -11.71 11.97 -14.29
C GLU A 181 -12.75 10.86 -14.13
N ALA A 182 -13.54 10.60 -15.17
CA ALA A 182 -14.44 9.46 -15.21
C ALA A 182 -13.69 8.20 -15.65
N ASP A 183 -13.74 7.13 -14.84
CA ASP A 183 -13.15 5.81 -15.09
C ASP A 183 -14.23 4.72 -15.00
N GLU A 184 -14.71 4.24 -16.14
CA GLU A 184 -15.78 3.20 -16.29
C GLU A 184 -16.95 3.35 -15.28
N ASP A 185 -16.82 2.80 -14.07
CA ASP A 185 -17.86 2.79 -13.03
C ASP A 185 -17.52 3.71 -11.84
N ALA A 186 -16.51 4.59 -11.96
CA ALA A 186 -16.03 5.41 -10.85
C ALA A 186 -15.52 6.77 -11.32
N PHE A 187 -15.45 7.72 -10.40
CA PHE A 187 -14.71 8.97 -10.56
C PHE A 187 -13.37 8.88 -9.83
N ILE A 188 -12.30 9.33 -10.50
CA ILE A 188 -10.99 9.51 -9.90
C ILE A 188 -10.82 10.98 -9.59
N VAL A 189 -10.75 11.31 -8.32
CA VAL A 189 -10.52 12.68 -7.85
C VAL A 189 -9.06 12.82 -7.48
N THR A 190 -8.39 13.77 -8.08
CA THR A 190 -6.99 14.11 -7.84
C THR A 190 -6.93 15.44 -7.08
N GLY A 191 -6.06 15.51 -6.09
CA GLY A 191 -5.85 16.72 -5.31
C GLY A 191 -4.46 16.73 -4.66
N ASN A 192 -4.06 17.88 -4.16
CA ASN A 192 -2.80 18.01 -3.43
C ASN A 192 -2.86 17.24 -2.11
N PHE A 193 -1.74 16.60 -1.70
CA PHE A 193 -1.66 15.75 -0.50
C PHE A 193 -1.66 16.55 0.80
#